data_e7ab894b70ce3e0ad9002593240ef39b
#
_entry.id   e7ab894b70ce3e0ad9002593240ef39b
#
_cell.length_a   1.000
_cell.length_b   1.000
_cell.length_c   1.000
_cell.angle_alpha   90.00
_cell.angle_beta   90.00
_cell.angle_gamma   90.00
#
_symmetry.space_group_name_H-M   'P 1'
#
loop_
_entity.id
_entity.type
_entity.pdbx_description
1 polymer ?
#
loop_
_entity_poly.entity_id
_entity_poly.type
_entity_poly.pdbx_seq_one_letter_code
_entity_poly.pdbx_strand_id
1 'polypeptide(L)'
;MLNATAAWLEKREGMRTATTRSGMRLLAALARRPAWLAAMVLRALAWVGEAASLALAPVPIVATLRNAGRGLLVVGGGRWLNERFSRLEILGVALASGGGIITAIGAANSKVVHKPLSNWTEIVVGASCILAAGVVSGLSSRLSPSRLSPSRLSPSGLGATGDDHRRKAAGIATGAAVGLLYAGTGVFTKEIGDRFAIYGIGGLTAVLPSAGIWLMVLMSVWAQSLLQQAFRRANAASVSAANASVASLGLIGAGFALYHQGLPGGAGTALLLGGIIVSVAGTLLLVGSKPVPAAEPVPAAAEAPSTPDPVPGPGTA
;
A
#
# COMPACT_ATOMS: atom_id res chain seq x y z
N MET A 1 -3.07 -12.53 4.38
CA MET A 1 -2.86 -12.14 5.79
C MET A 1 -1.47 -11.53 6.01
N LEU A 2 -0.36 -12.17 5.63
CA LEU A 2 1.01 -11.68 5.88
C LEU A 2 1.25 -10.23 5.44
N ASN A 3 0.83 -9.83 4.23
CA ASN A 3 0.96 -8.46 3.74
C ASN A 3 0.20 -7.42 4.57
N ALA A 4 -0.96 -7.79 5.12
CA ALA A 4 -1.76 -6.89 5.96
C ALA A 4 -1.07 -6.66 7.32
N THR A 5 -0.58 -7.74 7.94
CA THR A 5 0.18 -7.68 9.19
C THR A 5 1.48 -6.89 9.01
N ALA A 6 2.21 -7.11 7.91
CA ALA A 6 3.42 -6.37 7.60
C ALA A 6 3.14 -4.86 7.46
N ALA A 7 2.14 -4.46 6.67
CA ALA A 7 1.77 -3.05 6.47
C ALA A 7 1.37 -2.36 7.78
N TRP A 8 0.71 -3.09 8.68
CA TRP A 8 0.34 -2.58 9.98
C TRP A 8 1.56 -2.35 10.90
N LEU A 9 2.49 -3.32 10.98
CA LEU A 9 3.74 -3.17 11.73
C LEU A 9 4.58 -2.02 11.18
N GLU A 10 4.69 -1.91 9.86
CA GLU A 10 5.41 -0.82 9.18
C GLU A 10 4.85 0.55 9.55
N LYS A 11 3.51 0.70 9.51
CA LYS A 11 2.88 1.97 9.89
C LYS A 11 3.13 2.30 11.35
N ARG A 12 2.95 1.35 12.26
CA ARG A 12 3.18 1.52 13.70
C ARG A 12 4.60 2.01 13.98
N GLU A 13 5.61 1.37 13.38
CA GLU A 13 7.00 1.76 13.56
C GLU A 13 7.34 3.08 12.85
N GLY A 14 6.75 3.33 11.68
CA GLY A 14 6.87 4.60 10.98
C GLY A 14 6.36 5.80 11.79
N MET A 15 5.24 5.63 12.51
CA MET A 15 4.70 6.66 13.40
C MET A 15 5.57 6.87 14.65
N ARG A 16 6.12 5.78 15.23
CA ARG A 16 7.02 5.85 16.40
C ARG A 16 8.36 6.50 16.06
N THR A 17 8.77 6.46 14.80
CA THR A 17 9.99 7.11 14.32
C THR A 17 9.68 8.56 13.94
N ALA A 18 9.07 9.34 14.85
CA ALA A 18 8.68 10.74 14.65
C ALA A 18 9.91 11.63 14.45
N THR A 19 10.54 11.57 13.30
CA THR A 19 11.67 12.40 12.92
C THR A 19 11.32 13.22 11.69
N THR A 20 11.92 14.39 11.59
CA THR A 20 11.93 15.24 10.40
C THR A 20 12.58 14.58 9.18
N ARG A 21 13.08 13.34 9.34
CA ARG A 21 13.75 12.56 8.29
C ARG A 21 12.75 12.05 7.27
N SER A 22 13.09 12.13 6.00
CA SER A 22 12.29 11.63 4.87
C SER A 22 13.15 10.78 3.93
N GLY A 23 12.51 9.98 3.08
CA GLY A 23 13.19 9.16 2.07
C GLY A 23 14.14 8.12 2.66
N MET A 24 15.31 7.97 2.06
CA MET A 24 16.31 6.93 2.42
C MET A 24 16.80 7.04 3.86
N ARG A 25 16.92 8.26 4.41
CA ARG A 25 17.33 8.45 5.81
C ARG A 25 16.30 7.90 6.80
N LEU A 26 15.02 7.94 6.45
CA LEU A 26 13.96 7.31 7.24
C LEU A 26 14.06 5.79 7.18
N LEU A 27 14.25 5.22 5.98
CA LEU A 27 14.42 3.77 5.83
C LEU A 27 15.63 3.25 6.61
N ALA A 28 16.76 3.95 6.57
CA ALA A 28 17.94 3.60 7.36
C ALA A 28 17.69 3.63 8.88
N ALA A 29 16.85 4.56 9.35
CA ALA A 29 16.47 4.61 10.76
C ALA A 29 15.51 3.46 11.15
N LEU A 30 14.59 3.10 10.26
CA LEU A 30 13.66 2.00 10.45
C LEU A 30 14.35 0.64 10.38
N ALA A 31 15.37 0.47 9.52
CA ALA A 31 16.15 -0.76 9.38
C ALA A 31 16.88 -1.18 10.69
N ARG A 32 17.01 -0.27 11.65
CA ARG A 32 17.56 -0.58 12.98
C ARG A 32 16.50 -1.07 13.98
N ARG A 33 15.24 -1.13 13.58
CA ARG A 33 14.13 -1.54 14.45
C ARG A 33 13.71 -2.98 14.19
N PRO A 34 13.76 -3.88 15.21
CA PRO A 34 13.48 -5.30 15.00
C PRO A 34 12.05 -5.56 14.54
N ALA A 35 11.07 -4.79 15.03
CA ALA A 35 9.69 -4.94 14.59
C ALA A 35 9.48 -4.55 13.12
N TRP A 36 10.22 -3.55 12.62
CA TRP A 36 10.18 -3.20 11.20
C TRP A 36 10.88 -4.27 10.35
N LEU A 37 12.01 -4.82 10.82
CA LEU A 37 12.68 -5.95 10.14
C LEU A 37 11.77 -7.18 10.07
N ALA A 38 11.05 -7.50 11.15
CA ALA A 38 10.06 -8.58 11.14
C ALA A 38 8.96 -8.33 10.08
N ALA A 39 8.50 -7.09 9.94
CA ALA A 39 7.55 -6.73 8.88
C ALA A 39 8.16 -6.93 7.48
N MET A 40 9.44 -6.64 7.27
CA MET A 40 10.13 -6.89 6.00
C MET A 40 10.26 -8.38 5.70
N VAL A 41 10.56 -9.21 6.69
CA VAL A 41 10.60 -10.67 6.55
C VAL A 41 9.21 -11.21 6.17
N LEU A 42 8.14 -10.77 6.86
CA LEU A 42 6.77 -11.16 6.52
C LEU A 42 6.41 -10.77 5.08
N ARG A 43 6.87 -9.60 4.64
CA ARG A 43 6.65 -9.12 3.27
C ARG A 43 7.42 -9.97 2.25
N ALA A 44 8.66 -10.35 2.56
CA ALA A 44 9.45 -11.23 1.71
C ALA A 44 8.80 -12.63 1.57
N LEU A 45 8.32 -13.21 2.67
CA LEU A 45 7.57 -14.47 2.65
C LEU A 45 6.28 -14.35 1.84
N ALA A 46 5.54 -13.25 2.00
CA ALA A 46 4.35 -12.99 1.22
C ALA A 46 4.66 -12.84 -0.29
N TRP A 47 5.80 -12.24 -0.63
CA TRP A 47 6.25 -12.12 -2.02
C TRP A 47 6.61 -13.49 -2.63
N VAL A 48 7.30 -14.37 -1.90
CA VAL A 48 7.57 -15.74 -2.35
C VAL A 48 6.26 -16.48 -2.64
N GLY A 49 5.28 -16.39 -1.73
CA GLY A 49 3.95 -16.96 -1.95
C GLY A 49 3.21 -16.37 -3.17
N GLU A 50 3.37 -15.05 -3.41
CA GLU A 50 2.81 -14.38 -4.60
C GLU A 50 3.49 -14.88 -5.88
N ALA A 51 4.82 -15.01 -5.90
CA ALA A 51 5.56 -15.54 -7.05
C ALA A 51 5.13 -16.96 -7.41
N ALA A 52 5.02 -17.84 -6.40
CA ALA A 52 4.50 -19.19 -6.58
C ALA A 52 3.06 -19.20 -7.11
N SER A 53 2.20 -18.33 -6.58
CA SER A 53 0.81 -18.21 -7.04
C SER A 53 0.73 -17.74 -8.50
N LEU A 54 1.58 -16.78 -8.91
CA LEU A 54 1.64 -16.27 -10.29
C LEU A 54 2.20 -17.29 -11.28
N ALA A 55 3.00 -18.25 -10.82
CA ALA A 55 3.44 -19.39 -11.62
C ALA A 55 2.31 -20.40 -11.86
N LEU A 56 1.36 -20.54 -10.92
CA LEU A 56 0.33 -21.57 -10.95
C LEU A 56 -1.04 -21.07 -11.43
N ALA A 57 -1.31 -19.77 -11.37
CA ALA A 57 -2.62 -19.20 -11.64
C ALA A 57 -2.57 -17.97 -12.55
N PRO A 58 -3.66 -17.67 -13.30
CA PRO A 58 -3.76 -16.46 -14.11
C PRO A 58 -3.54 -15.19 -13.29
N VAL A 59 -2.81 -14.23 -13.89
CA VAL A 59 -2.46 -12.95 -13.25
C VAL A 59 -3.66 -12.23 -12.61
N PRO A 60 -4.83 -12.13 -13.26
CA PRO A 60 -5.98 -11.44 -12.67
C PRO A 60 -6.46 -12.08 -11.37
N ILE A 61 -6.44 -13.42 -11.27
CA ILE A 61 -6.86 -14.12 -10.04
C ILE A 61 -5.93 -13.79 -8.88
N VAL A 62 -4.61 -13.88 -9.11
CA VAL A 62 -3.62 -13.59 -8.07
C VAL A 62 -3.68 -12.14 -7.65
N ALA A 63 -3.79 -11.20 -8.61
CA ALA A 63 -3.90 -9.78 -8.34
C ALA A 63 -5.09 -9.43 -7.44
N THR A 64 -6.20 -10.12 -7.62
CA THR A 64 -7.44 -9.86 -6.88
C THR A 64 -7.49 -10.54 -5.52
N LEU A 65 -6.97 -11.77 -5.38
CA LEU A 65 -6.80 -12.43 -4.08
C LEU A 65 -5.88 -11.61 -3.15
N ARG A 66 -4.86 -10.97 -3.74
CA ARG A 66 -4.00 -10.03 -3.01
C ARG A 66 -4.80 -8.86 -2.42
N ASN A 67 -5.84 -8.40 -3.10
CA ASN A 67 -6.69 -7.30 -2.62
C ASN A 67 -7.65 -7.73 -1.52
N ALA A 68 -8.21 -8.94 -1.58
CA ALA A 68 -9.15 -9.44 -0.57
C ALA A 68 -8.53 -9.43 0.85
N GLY A 69 -7.24 -9.75 0.98
CA GLY A 69 -6.52 -9.70 2.25
C GLY A 69 -6.39 -8.31 2.87
N ARG A 70 -6.64 -7.25 2.11
CA ARG A 70 -6.49 -5.85 2.58
C ARG A 70 -7.70 -5.32 3.31
N GLY A 71 -8.89 -5.90 3.12
CA GLY A 71 -10.06 -5.65 3.97
C GLY A 71 -9.76 -5.88 5.45
N LEU A 72 -8.86 -6.81 5.75
CA LEU A 72 -8.37 -7.08 7.10
C LEU A 72 -7.60 -5.90 7.71
N LEU A 73 -7.00 -5.03 6.90
CA LEU A 73 -6.32 -3.81 7.40
C LEU A 73 -7.30 -2.82 8.02
N VAL A 74 -8.55 -2.77 7.55
CA VAL A 74 -9.58 -1.90 8.13
C VAL A 74 -9.91 -2.37 9.54
N VAL A 75 -10.13 -3.67 9.71
CA VAL A 75 -10.43 -4.26 11.02
C VAL A 75 -9.23 -4.10 11.96
N GLY A 76 -8.01 -4.40 11.48
CA GLY A 76 -6.78 -4.24 12.25
C GLY A 76 -6.48 -2.77 12.57
N GLY A 77 -6.68 -1.86 11.59
CA GLY A 77 -6.48 -0.42 11.78
C GLY A 77 -7.37 0.15 12.87
N GLY A 78 -8.68 -0.20 12.87
CA GLY A 78 -9.61 0.22 13.91
C GLY A 78 -9.22 -0.31 15.29
N ARG A 79 -8.85 -1.60 15.38
CA ARG A 79 -8.61 -2.26 16.67
C ARG A 79 -7.20 -1.99 17.24
N TRP A 80 -6.17 -1.90 16.41
CA TRP A 80 -4.76 -1.88 16.85
C TRP A 80 -4.05 -0.55 16.63
N LEU A 81 -4.49 0.26 15.66
CA LEU A 81 -3.97 1.60 15.44
C LEU A 81 -4.87 2.70 16.03
N ASN A 82 -6.00 2.32 16.65
CA ASN A 82 -7.01 3.25 17.15
C ASN A 82 -7.47 4.27 16.08
N GLU A 83 -7.50 3.82 14.81
CA GLU A 83 -7.97 4.63 13.70
C GLU A 83 -9.50 4.59 13.64
N ARG A 84 -10.11 5.76 13.55
CA ARG A 84 -11.56 5.88 13.31
C ARG A 84 -11.80 5.95 11.81
N PHE A 85 -12.69 5.09 11.33
CA PHE A 85 -13.09 5.07 9.92
C PHE A 85 -14.51 5.64 9.78
N SER A 86 -14.68 6.52 8.79
CA SER A 86 -16.01 6.95 8.39
C SER A 86 -16.75 5.81 7.67
N ARG A 87 -18.08 5.86 7.67
CA ARG A 87 -18.90 4.90 6.91
C ARG A 87 -18.53 4.86 5.42
N LEU A 88 -18.19 6.02 4.86
CA LEU A 88 -17.75 6.13 3.46
C LEU A 88 -16.39 5.48 3.24
N GLU A 89 -15.47 5.56 4.19
CA GLU A 89 -14.18 4.86 4.09
C GLU A 89 -14.35 3.35 4.14
N ILE A 90 -15.20 2.84 5.03
CA ILE A 90 -15.51 1.40 5.09
C ILE A 90 -16.16 0.94 3.78
N LEU A 91 -17.14 1.69 3.27
CA LEU A 91 -17.78 1.39 2.00
C LEU A 91 -16.78 1.44 0.84
N GLY A 92 -15.90 2.45 0.79
CA GLY A 92 -14.87 2.58 -0.24
C GLY A 92 -13.90 1.39 -0.25
N VAL A 93 -13.44 0.94 0.94
CA VAL A 93 -12.59 -0.26 1.05
C VAL A 93 -13.35 -1.53 0.66
N ALA A 94 -14.62 -1.66 1.08
CA ALA A 94 -15.46 -2.81 0.72
C ALA A 94 -15.68 -2.90 -0.81
N LEU A 95 -15.96 -1.77 -1.46
CA LEU A 95 -16.11 -1.71 -2.92
C LEU A 95 -14.78 -1.97 -3.63
N ALA A 96 -13.67 -1.38 -3.17
CA ALA A 96 -12.36 -1.60 -3.77
C ALA A 96 -11.93 -3.08 -3.68
N SER A 97 -12.18 -3.73 -2.54
CA SER A 97 -11.87 -5.15 -2.35
C SER A 97 -12.85 -6.06 -3.06
N GLY A 98 -14.16 -5.78 -2.96
CA GLY A 98 -15.23 -6.55 -3.60
C GLY A 98 -15.16 -6.49 -5.13
N GLY A 99 -14.90 -5.30 -5.68
CA GLY A 99 -14.64 -5.13 -7.12
C GLY A 99 -13.46 -5.97 -7.59
N GLY A 100 -12.41 -6.04 -6.78
CA GLY A 100 -11.29 -6.96 -7.04
C GLY A 100 -11.75 -8.43 -7.10
N ILE A 101 -12.54 -8.91 -6.14
CA ILE A 101 -13.05 -10.29 -6.14
C ILE A 101 -13.90 -10.57 -7.39
N ILE A 102 -14.81 -9.65 -7.76
CA ILE A 102 -15.61 -9.77 -8.98
C ILE A 102 -14.72 -9.87 -10.22
N THR A 103 -13.65 -9.05 -10.29
CA THR A 103 -12.66 -9.14 -11.37
C THR A 103 -11.99 -10.52 -11.43
N ALA A 104 -11.66 -11.12 -10.26
CA ALA A 104 -11.06 -12.46 -10.22
C ALA A 104 -12.02 -13.52 -10.75
N ILE A 105 -13.29 -13.46 -10.35
CA ILE A 105 -14.31 -14.40 -10.82
C ILE A 105 -14.46 -14.26 -12.34
N GLY A 106 -14.50 -13.03 -12.87
CA GLY A 106 -14.54 -12.78 -14.31
C GLY A 106 -13.34 -13.37 -15.06
N ALA A 107 -12.15 -13.30 -14.44
CA ALA A 107 -10.91 -13.81 -15.05
C ALA A 107 -10.64 -15.29 -14.78
N ALA A 108 -11.48 -16.01 -14.06
CA ALA A 108 -11.24 -17.39 -13.63
C ALA A 108 -10.98 -18.37 -14.81
N ASN A 109 -11.58 -18.11 -15.95
CA ASN A 109 -11.42 -18.92 -17.16
C ASN A 109 -10.26 -18.46 -18.08
N SER A 110 -9.48 -17.46 -17.67
CA SER A 110 -8.30 -17.02 -18.42
C SER A 110 -7.20 -18.08 -18.35
N LYS A 111 -6.54 -18.34 -19.49
CA LYS A 111 -5.45 -19.33 -19.54
C LYS A 111 -4.18 -18.74 -18.90
N VAL A 112 -3.44 -19.59 -18.19
CA VAL A 112 -2.08 -19.23 -17.74
C VAL A 112 -1.17 -19.26 -18.98
N VAL A 113 -0.45 -18.16 -19.20
CA VAL A 113 0.52 -18.06 -20.28
C VAL A 113 1.90 -17.88 -19.65
N HIS A 114 2.82 -18.80 -19.96
CA HIS A 114 4.23 -18.73 -19.58
C HIS A 114 5.02 -18.20 -20.78
N LYS A 115 5.31 -16.92 -20.78
CA LYS A 115 6.07 -16.25 -21.86
C LYS A 115 7.09 -15.31 -21.22
N PRO A 116 8.37 -15.71 -21.18
CA PRO A 116 9.44 -14.82 -20.73
C PRO A 116 9.48 -13.55 -21.56
N LEU A 117 9.62 -12.40 -20.89
CA LEU A 117 9.76 -11.12 -21.55
C LEU A 117 11.19 -10.91 -22.04
N SER A 118 11.37 -10.13 -23.10
CA SER A 118 12.70 -9.70 -23.51
C SER A 118 13.24 -8.64 -22.53
N ASN A 119 14.55 -8.57 -22.35
CA ASN A 119 15.18 -7.54 -21.50
C ASN A 119 14.76 -6.13 -21.89
N TRP A 120 14.54 -5.86 -23.17
CA TRP A 120 14.07 -4.57 -23.66
C TRP A 120 12.64 -4.28 -23.16
N THR A 121 11.75 -5.25 -23.24
CA THR A 121 10.38 -5.12 -22.72
C THR A 121 10.39 -4.87 -21.21
N GLU A 122 11.24 -5.58 -20.46
CA GLU A 122 11.43 -5.36 -19.02
C GLU A 122 11.84 -3.91 -18.71
N ILE A 123 12.82 -3.38 -19.46
CA ILE A 123 13.30 -1.99 -19.31
C ILE A 123 12.18 -0.99 -19.59
N VAL A 124 11.46 -1.16 -20.69
CA VAL A 124 10.36 -0.26 -21.08
C VAL A 124 9.24 -0.27 -20.02
N VAL A 125 8.84 -1.45 -19.53
CA VAL A 125 7.83 -1.58 -18.48
C VAL A 125 8.30 -0.94 -17.19
N GLY A 126 9.52 -1.23 -16.75
CA GLY A 126 10.09 -0.64 -15.54
C GLY A 126 10.18 0.88 -15.61
N ALA A 127 10.72 1.40 -16.74
CA ALA A 127 10.85 2.84 -16.97
C ALA A 127 9.47 3.54 -16.98
N SER A 128 8.46 2.97 -17.65
CA SER A 128 7.12 3.56 -17.68
C SER A 128 6.46 3.57 -16.30
N CYS A 129 6.59 2.52 -15.51
CA CYS A 129 6.09 2.50 -14.12
C CYS A 129 6.81 3.53 -13.23
N ILE A 130 8.14 3.64 -13.36
CA ILE A 130 8.96 4.63 -12.64
C ILE A 130 8.54 6.06 -13.00
N LEU A 131 8.43 6.36 -14.30
CA LEU A 131 8.01 7.68 -14.78
C LEU A 131 6.59 8.02 -14.32
N ALA A 132 5.63 7.12 -14.48
CA ALA A 132 4.25 7.33 -14.05
C ALA A 132 4.17 7.56 -12.53
N ALA A 133 4.86 6.76 -11.73
CA ALA A 133 4.92 6.95 -10.28
C ALA A 133 5.59 8.28 -9.90
N GLY A 134 6.64 8.68 -10.62
CA GLY A 134 7.32 9.96 -10.45
C GLY A 134 6.40 11.15 -10.70
N VAL A 135 5.64 11.11 -11.80
CA VAL A 135 4.64 12.15 -12.14
C VAL A 135 3.56 12.23 -11.07
N VAL A 136 2.95 11.11 -10.68
CA VAL A 136 1.90 11.09 -9.65
C VAL A 136 2.43 11.56 -8.30
N SER A 137 3.63 11.14 -7.90
CA SER A 137 4.27 11.57 -6.67
C SER A 137 4.63 13.08 -6.72
N GLY A 138 5.11 13.59 -7.85
CA GLY A 138 5.38 15.00 -8.07
C GLY A 138 4.11 15.87 -7.98
N LEU A 139 3.02 15.41 -8.59
CA LEU A 139 1.72 16.08 -8.47
C LEU A 139 1.20 16.06 -7.03
N SER A 140 1.33 14.93 -6.33
CA SER A 140 0.91 14.82 -4.93
C SER A 140 1.70 15.76 -4.00
N SER A 141 2.96 16.02 -4.30
CA SER A 141 3.79 16.96 -3.53
C SER A 141 3.34 18.41 -3.70
N ARG A 142 2.80 18.78 -4.86
CA ARG A 142 2.21 20.11 -5.13
C ARG A 142 0.87 20.31 -4.41
N LEU A 143 0.13 19.24 -4.15
CA LEU A 143 -1.11 19.27 -3.37
C LEU A 143 -0.85 19.43 -1.86
N SER A 144 0.35 19.10 -1.40
CA SER A 144 0.74 19.28 0.01
C SER A 144 0.97 20.74 0.32
N PRO A 145 0.31 21.34 1.30
CA PRO A 145 0.57 22.71 1.69
C PRO A 145 2.05 22.86 2.04
N SER A 146 2.69 23.85 1.43
CA SER A 146 4.10 24.13 1.59
C SER A 146 4.41 24.40 3.07
N ARG A 147 5.43 23.72 3.62
CA ARG A 147 5.94 23.85 5.00
C ARG A 147 6.46 25.27 5.35
N LEU A 148 6.28 26.25 4.48
CA LEU A 148 6.94 27.57 4.56
C LEU A 148 6.04 28.69 5.08
N SER A 149 4.97 28.41 5.81
CA SER A 149 4.27 29.51 6.50
C SER A 149 4.03 29.19 7.98
N PRO A 150 5.01 29.43 8.86
CA PRO A 150 4.76 29.40 10.30
C PRO A 150 3.89 30.59 10.78
N SER A 151 3.47 31.49 9.90
CA SER A 151 2.89 32.79 10.26
C SER A 151 1.42 32.96 9.91
N ARG A 152 0.59 31.93 9.96
CA ARG A 152 -0.86 32.13 10.02
C ARG A 152 -1.49 31.33 11.15
N LEU A 153 -1.21 31.73 12.37
CA LEU A 153 -2.17 31.63 13.48
C LEU A 153 -3.36 32.53 13.12
N SER A 154 -4.20 32.09 12.18
CA SER A 154 -5.48 32.72 11.93
C SER A 154 -6.48 32.12 12.93
N PRO A 155 -7.10 32.92 13.81
CA PRO A 155 -8.01 32.41 14.83
C PRO A 155 -9.35 31.94 14.28
N SER A 156 -9.56 32.01 12.96
CA SER A 156 -10.77 31.51 12.31
C SER A 156 -10.61 30.06 11.89
N GLY A 157 -11.26 29.13 12.60
CA GLY A 157 -11.22 27.67 12.40
C GLY A 157 -11.68 27.14 11.04
N LEU A 158 -11.94 28.00 10.05
CA LEU A 158 -12.33 27.62 8.67
C LEU A 158 -11.13 27.25 7.78
N GLY A 159 -9.91 27.58 8.14
CA GLY A 159 -8.72 27.22 7.34
C GLY A 159 -8.20 25.80 7.58
N ALA A 160 -8.43 25.22 8.76
CA ALA A 160 -7.88 23.94 9.16
C ALA A 160 -8.48 22.73 8.37
N THR A 161 -9.75 22.80 8.02
CA THR A 161 -10.44 21.69 7.35
C THR A 161 -10.00 21.49 5.88
N GLY A 162 -9.64 22.57 5.20
CA GLY A 162 -9.16 22.51 3.80
C GLY A 162 -7.77 21.89 3.67
N ASP A 163 -6.89 22.19 4.61
CA ASP A 163 -5.51 21.69 4.60
C ASP A 163 -5.44 20.20 4.97
N ASP A 164 -6.27 19.72 5.88
CA ASP A 164 -6.37 18.32 6.23
C ASP A 164 -6.89 17.46 5.06
N HIS A 165 -7.89 17.97 4.33
CA HIS A 165 -8.39 17.29 3.15
C HIS A 165 -7.32 17.17 2.04
N ARG A 166 -6.59 18.25 1.76
CA ARG A 166 -5.48 18.25 0.80
C ARG A 166 -4.35 17.31 1.22
N ARG A 167 -4.01 17.29 2.50
CA ARG A 167 -3.00 16.38 3.06
C ARG A 167 -3.40 14.92 2.88
N LYS A 168 -4.65 14.57 3.17
CA LYS A 168 -5.21 13.23 2.98
C LYS A 168 -5.19 12.85 1.50
N ALA A 169 -5.67 13.72 0.61
CA ALA A 169 -5.66 13.49 -0.82
C ALA A 169 -4.24 13.25 -1.36
N ALA A 170 -3.27 14.04 -0.91
CA ALA A 170 -1.86 13.86 -1.25
C ALA A 170 -1.32 12.51 -0.74
N GLY A 171 -1.72 12.05 0.44
CA GLY A 171 -1.36 10.74 0.98
C GLY A 171 -1.91 9.60 0.13
N ILE A 172 -3.18 9.68 -0.28
CA ILE A 172 -3.83 8.69 -1.12
C ILE A 172 -3.21 8.68 -2.54
N ALA A 173 -2.95 9.85 -3.13
CA ALA A 173 -2.27 9.96 -4.42
C ALA A 173 -0.85 9.37 -4.37
N THR A 174 -0.11 9.59 -3.26
CA THR A 174 1.18 8.92 -3.05
C THR A 174 1.01 7.41 -2.94
N GLY A 175 -0.06 6.92 -2.29
CA GLY A 175 -0.43 5.50 -2.26
C GLY A 175 -0.70 4.93 -3.66
N ALA A 176 -1.36 5.68 -4.54
CA ALA A 176 -1.54 5.31 -5.95
C ALA A 176 -0.21 5.23 -6.71
N ALA A 177 0.72 6.17 -6.49
CA ALA A 177 2.07 6.11 -7.06
C ALA A 177 2.83 4.85 -6.62
N VAL A 178 2.70 4.46 -5.35
CA VAL A 178 3.21 3.17 -4.84
C VAL A 178 2.56 2.01 -5.58
N GLY A 179 1.26 2.09 -5.88
CA GLY A 179 0.53 1.08 -6.64
C GLY A 179 1.10 0.88 -8.05
N LEU A 180 1.49 1.95 -8.74
CA LEU A 180 2.14 1.85 -10.05
C LEU A 180 3.48 1.12 -9.97
N LEU A 181 4.30 1.42 -8.96
CA LEU A 181 5.56 0.71 -8.75
C LEU A 181 5.32 -0.78 -8.43
N TYR A 182 4.32 -1.09 -7.61
CA TYR A 182 3.97 -2.49 -7.30
C TYR A 182 3.29 -3.22 -8.46
N ALA A 183 2.66 -2.53 -9.40
CA ALA A 183 2.23 -3.13 -10.66
C ALA A 183 3.43 -3.63 -11.45
N GLY A 184 4.45 -2.80 -11.63
CA GLY A 184 5.70 -3.19 -12.29
C GLY A 184 6.43 -4.31 -11.56
N THR A 185 6.56 -4.24 -10.21
CA THR A 185 7.15 -5.35 -9.46
C THR A 185 6.36 -6.65 -9.62
N GLY A 186 5.03 -6.57 -9.74
CA GLY A 186 4.17 -7.73 -10.00
C GLY A 186 4.43 -8.36 -11.38
N VAL A 187 4.67 -7.54 -12.41
CA VAL A 187 5.08 -8.03 -13.74
C VAL A 187 6.40 -8.80 -13.64
N PHE A 188 7.41 -8.25 -12.96
CA PHE A 188 8.70 -8.93 -12.79
C PHE A 188 8.61 -10.16 -11.88
N THR A 189 7.72 -10.14 -10.88
CA THR A 189 7.43 -11.33 -10.06
C THR A 189 6.82 -12.46 -10.91
N LYS A 190 5.92 -12.12 -11.84
CA LYS A 190 5.37 -13.08 -12.81
C LYS A 190 6.45 -13.63 -13.70
N GLU A 191 7.32 -12.76 -14.24
CA GLU A 191 8.47 -13.16 -15.07
C GLU A 191 9.39 -14.15 -14.34
N ILE A 192 9.71 -13.88 -13.09
CA ILE A 192 10.50 -14.79 -12.25
C ILE A 192 9.77 -16.13 -12.10
N GLY A 193 8.46 -16.10 -11.80
CA GLY A 193 7.63 -17.29 -11.69
C GLY A 193 7.62 -18.12 -12.97
N ASP A 194 7.51 -17.48 -14.14
CA ASP A 194 7.52 -18.16 -15.44
C ASP A 194 8.87 -18.82 -15.74
N ARG A 195 9.98 -18.15 -15.42
CA ARG A 195 11.33 -18.73 -15.58
C ARG A 195 11.52 -19.96 -14.68
N PHE A 196 11.02 -19.89 -13.44
CA PHE A 196 11.03 -21.06 -12.56
C PHE A 196 10.12 -22.19 -13.06
N ALA A 197 8.95 -21.87 -13.61
CA ALA A 197 8.04 -22.88 -14.19
C ALA A 197 8.67 -23.58 -15.40
N ILE A 198 9.45 -22.87 -16.23
CA ILE A 198 10.08 -23.41 -17.44
C ILE A 198 11.39 -24.15 -17.14
N TYR A 199 12.25 -23.57 -16.31
CA TYR A 199 13.64 -24.02 -16.12
C TYR A 199 13.88 -24.68 -14.74
N GLY A 200 12.86 -24.80 -13.89
CA GLY A 200 13.01 -25.29 -12.52
C GLY A 200 13.99 -24.46 -11.72
N ILE A 201 14.83 -25.10 -10.90
CA ILE A 201 15.88 -24.43 -10.08
C ILE A 201 16.91 -23.71 -10.96
N GLY A 202 17.17 -24.20 -12.18
CA GLY A 202 18.01 -23.51 -13.18
C GLY A 202 17.49 -22.14 -13.61
N GLY A 203 16.19 -21.85 -13.35
CA GLY A 203 15.61 -20.51 -13.56
C GLY A 203 16.32 -19.40 -12.81
N LEU A 204 16.97 -19.71 -11.65
CA LEU A 204 17.73 -18.72 -10.89
C LEU A 204 18.89 -18.12 -11.68
N THR A 205 19.63 -18.93 -12.44
CA THR A 205 20.74 -18.46 -13.29
C THR A 205 20.26 -17.62 -14.48
N ALA A 206 19.02 -17.82 -14.91
CA ALA A 206 18.38 -17.04 -15.97
C ALA A 206 17.77 -15.72 -15.45
N VAL A 207 17.42 -15.65 -14.15
CA VAL A 207 16.82 -14.48 -13.52
C VAL A 207 17.88 -13.43 -13.14
N LEU A 208 19.00 -13.86 -12.57
CA LEU A 208 20.04 -12.94 -12.08
C LEU A 208 20.58 -11.94 -13.13
N PRO A 209 20.84 -12.32 -14.40
CA PRO A 209 21.28 -11.39 -15.41
C PRO A 209 20.15 -10.55 -16.05
N SER A 210 18.85 -10.82 -15.72
CA SER A 210 17.74 -10.07 -16.30
C SER A 210 17.66 -8.66 -15.73
N ALA A 211 17.29 -7.69 -16.56
CA ALA A 211 17.05 -6.31 -16.13
C ALA A 211 15.90 -6.24 -15.13
N GLY A 212 14.91 -7.12 -15.25
CA GLY A 212 13.70 -7.15 -14.44
C GLY A 212 13.95 -7.31 -12.94
N ILE A 213 14.90 -8.17 -12.52
CA ILE A 213 15.21 -8.35 -11.09
C ILE A 213 15.77 -7.06 -10.46
N TRP A 214 16.66 -6.38 -11.16
CA TRP A 214 17.28 -5.14 -10.65
C TRP A 214 16.29 -3.97 -10.64
N LEU A 215 15.45 -3.87 -11.67
CA LEU A 215 14.35 -2.91 -11.71
C LEU A 215 13.34 -3.20 -10.59
N MET A 216 13.00 -4.45 -10.34
CA MET A 216 12.11 -4.84 -9.25
C MET A 216 12.67 -4.41 -7.88
N VAL A 217 13.96 -4.63 -7.62
CA VAL A 217 14.61 -4.19 -6.38
C VAL A 217 14.55 -2.67 -6.26
N LEU A 218 14.94 -1.94 -7.30
CA LEU A 218 14.92 -0.48 -7.33
C LEU A 218 13.50 0.07 -7.05
N MET A 219 12.51 -0.45 -7.77
CA MET A 219 11.11 -0.05 -7.63
C MET A 219 10.56 -0.39 -6.24
N SER A 220 10.93 -1.54 -5.67
CA SER A 220 10.51 -1.94 -4.33
C SER A 220 11.05 -1.02 -3.25
N VAL A 221 12.35 -0.64 -3.32
CA VAL A 221 12.98 0.30 -2.38
C VAL A 221 12.32 1.67 -2.48
N TRP A 222 12.07 2.15 -3.69
CA TRP A 222 11.41 3.43 -3.90
C TRP A 222 9.95 3.40 -3.46
N ALA A 223 9.20 2.36 -3.82
CA ALA A 223 7.83 2.15 -3.36
C ALA A 223 7.72 2.14 -1.84
N GLN A 224 8.65 1.49 -1.15
CA GLN A 224 8.69 1.46 0.31
C GLN A 224 8.93 2.86 0.91
N SER A 225 9.81 3.65 0.30
CA SER A 225 10.05 5.04 0.71
C SER A 225 8.79 5.92 0.57
N LEU A 226 8.09 5.80 -0.57
CA LEU A 226 6.84 6.52 -0.83
C LEU A 226 5.71 6.05 0.10
N LEU A 227 5.62 4.75 0.36
CA LEU A 227 4.60 4.17 1.23
C LEU A 227 4.69 4.73 2.65
N GLN A 228 5.91 4.85 3.20
CA GLN A 228 6.11 5.47 4.52
C GLN A 228 5.70 6.94 4.53
N GLN A 229 5.92 7.68 3.44
CA GLN A 229 5.45 9.05 3.32
C GLN A 229 3.93 9.13 3.23
N ALA A 230 3.29 8.22 2.48
CA ALA A 230 1.85 8.15 2.35
C ALA A 230 1.16 7.87 3.71
N PHE A 231 1.68 6.92 4.49
CA PHE A 231 1.16 6.58 5.83
C PHE A 231 1.25 7.73 6.84
N ARG A 232 2.16 8.68 6.64
CA ARG A 232 2.25 9.90 7.47
C ARG A 232 1.20 10.96 7.10
N ARG A 233 0.60 10.86 5.91
CA ARG A 233 -0.34 11.86 5.37
C ARG A 233 -1.79 11.41 5.44
N ALA A 234 -2.04 10.10 5.40
CA ALA A 234 -3.37 9.51 5.40
C ALA A 234 -3.42 8.22 6.23
N ASN A 235 -4.63 7.73 6.53
CA ASN A 235 -4.80 6.48 7.26
C ASN A 235 -4.32 5.27 6.44
N ALA A 236 -3.95 4.18 7.14
CA ALA A 236 -3.38 2.99 6.52
C ALA A 236 -4.35 2.33 5.53
N ALA A 237 -5.64 2.31 5.85
CA ALA A 237 -6.65 1.68 5.02
C ALA A 237 -6.81 2.38 3.68
N SER A 238 -6.94 3.73 3.67
CA SER A 238 -7.10 4.50 2.44
C SER A 238 -5.85 4.41 1.54
N VAL A 239 -4.66 4.53 2.13
CA VAL A 239 -3.38 4.40 1.39
C VAL A 239 -3.25 2.99 0.80
N SER A 240 -3.53 1.96 1.61
CA SER A 240 -3.41 0.57 1.16
C SER A 240 -4.46 0.22 0.11
N ALA A 241 -5.68 0.74 0.21
CA ALA A 241 -6.71 0.52 -0.80
C ALA A 241 -6.34 1.17 -2.14
N ALA A 242 -5.88 2.43 -2.13
CA ALA A 242 -5.43 3.12 -3.34
C ALA A 242 -4.24 2.39 -3.99
N ASN A 243 -3.23 2.04 -3.20
CA ASN A 243 -2.10 1.22 -3.66
C ASN A 243 -2.59 -0.09 -4.29
N ALA A 244 -3.50 -0.79 -3.60
CA ALA A 244 -4.03 -2.07 -4.05
C ALA A 244 -4.74 -2.00 -5.39
N SER A 245 -5.67 -1.07 -5.50
CA SER A 245 -6.48 -0.92 -6.70
C SER A 245 -5.60 -0.61 -7.91
N VAL A 246 -4.68 0.36 -7.77
CA VAL A 246 -3.78 0.74 -8.86
C VAL A 246 -2.80 -0.39 -9.21
N ALA A 247 -2.22 -1.07 -8.22
CA ALA A 247 -1.34 -2.20 -8.47
C ALA A 247 -2.04 -3.34 -9.18
N SER A 248 -3.29 -3.65 -8.80
CA SER A 248 -4.06 -4.72 -9.44
C SER A 248 -4.50 -4.37 -10.85
N LEU A 249 -4.98 -3.15 -11.06
CA LEU A 249 -5.35 -2.68 -12.39
C LEU A 249 -4.16 -2.68 -13.34
N GLY A 250 -3.00 -2.21 -12.86
CA GLY A 250 -1.76 -2.23 -13.64
C GLY A 250 -1.30 -3.66 -13.97
N LEU A 251 -1.38 -4.57 -13.00
CA LEU A 251 -0.99 -5.97 -13.21
C LEU A 251 -1.98 -6.71 -14.12
N ILE A 252 -3.28 -6.46 -14.01
CA ILE A 252 -4.30 -7.01 -14.91
C ILE A 252 -4.07 -6.48 -16.34
N GLY A 253 -3.85 -5.15 -16.49
CA GLY A 253 -3.54 -4.55 -17.78
C GLY A 253 -2.28 -5.16 -18.41
N ALA A 254 -1.23 -5.38 -17.62
CA ALA A 254 -0.02 -6.06 -18.06
C ALA A 254 -0.30 -7.52 -18.48
N GLY A 255 -1.18 -8.23 -17.77
CA GLY A 255 -1.62 -9.58 -18.14
C GLY A 255 -2.18 -9.65 -19.57
N PHE A 256 -3.02 -8.68 -19.93
CA PHE A 256 -3.56 -8.63 -21.29
C PHE A 256 -2.55 -8.09 -22.31
N ALA A 257 -1.83 -6.99 -21.99
CA ALA A 257 -0.96 -6.32 -22.95
C ALA A 257 0.35 -7.08 -23.22
N LEU A 258 1.00 -7.60 -22.18
CA LEU A 258 2.33 -8.22 -22.27
C LEU A 258 2.26 -9.74 -22.45
N TYR A 259 1.37 -10.36 -21.70
CA TYR A 259 1.24 -11.84 -21.72
C TYR A 259 0.16 -12.33 -22.67
N HIS A 260 -0.50 -11.42 -23.41
CA HIS A 260 -1.57 -11.76 -24.36
C HIS A 260 -2.62 -12.72 -23.79
N GLN A 261 -2.92 -12.57 -22.50
CA GLN A 261 -3.98 -13.34 -21.87
C GLN A 261 -5.30 -12.96 -22.53
N GLY A 262 -5.96 -13.91 -23.15
CA GLY A 262 -7.24 -13.65 -23.83
C GLY A 262 -8.29 -13.15 -22.83
N LEU A 263 -9.12 -12.20 -23.28
CA LEU A 263 -10.30 -11.81 -22.51
C LEU A 263 -11.21 -13.02 -22.33
N PRO A 264 -11.69 -13.30 -21.12
CA PRO A 264 -12.69 -14.34 -20.90
C PRO A 264 -13.94 -14.00 -21.70
N GLY A 265 -14.49 -14.97 -22.45
CA GLY A 265 -15.67 -14.69 -23.29
C GLY A 265 -16.94 -14.33 -22.51
N GLY A 266 -17.85 -13.61 -23.12
CA GLY A 266 -19.20 -13.39 -22.64
C GLY A 266 -19.30 -12.78 -21.23
N ALA A 267 -19.99 -13.49 -20.31
CA ALA A 267 -20.22 -13.04 -18.94
C ALA A 267 -18.92 -12.79 -18.14
N GLY A 268 -17.84 -13.54 -18.45
CA GLY A 268 -16.55 -13.36 -17.81
C GLY A 268 -15.96 -11.97 -18.06
N THR A 269 -16.04 -11.47 -19.30
CA THR A 269 -15.59 -10.10 -19.64
C THR A 269 -16.44 -9.04 -18.93
N ALA A 270 -17.75 -9.22 -18.85
CA ALA A 270 -18.63 -8.31 -18.15
C ALA A 270 -18.31 -8.23 -16.65
N LEU A 271 -18.09 -9.36 -16.01
CA LEU A 271 -17.67 -9.44 -14.59
C LEU A 271 -16.30 -8.79 -14.38
N LEU A 272 -15.34 -9.03 -15.26
CA LEU A 272 -14.02 -8.44 -15.18
C LEU A 272 -14.07 -6.92 -15.26
N LEU A 273 -14.75 -6.37 -16.27
CA LEU A 273 -14.90 -4.93 -16.45
C LEU A 273 -15.75 -4.29 -15.32
N GLY A 274 -16.85 -4.94 -14.96
CA GLY A 274 -17.70 -4.50 -13.84
C GLY A 274 -16.93 -4.45 -12.52
N GLY A 275 -16.15 -5.48 -12.23
CA GLY A 275 -15.30 -5.54 -11.06
C GLY A 275 -14.23 -4.43 -11.03
N ILE A 276 -13.61 -4.13 -12.17
CA ILE A 276 -12.68 -3.01 -12.32
C ILE A 276 -13.38 -1.68 -11.99
N ILE A 277 -14.54 -1.42 -12.57
CA ILE A 277 -15.33 -0.19 -12.35
C ILE A 277 -15.66 -0.05 -10.87
N VAL A 278 -16.16 -1.11 -10.22
CA VAL A 278 -16.49 -1.13 -8.79
C VAL A 278 -15.24 -0.85 -7.93
N SER A 279 -14.09 -1.45 -8.26
CA SER A 279 -12.84 -1.25 -7.54
C SER A 279 -12.34 0.20 -7.65
N VAL A 280 -12.42 0.80 -8.84
CA VAL A 280 -12.08 2.20 -9.08
C VAL A 280 -13.02 3.13 -8.33
N ALA A 281 -14.33 2.89 -8.41
CA ALA A 281 -15.33 3.67 -7.68
C ALA A 281 -15.09 3.65 -6.17
N GLY A 282 -14.79 2.47 -5.61
CA GLY A 282 -14.39 2.33 -4.20
C GLY A 282 -13.18 3.18 -3.83
N THR A 283 -12.16 3.20 -4.70
CA THR A 283 -10.96 4.01 -4.49
C THR A 283 -11.26 5.51 -4.55
N LEU A 284 -12.10 5.94 -5.49
CA LEU A 284 -12.52 7.35 -5.60
C LEU A 284 -13.32 7.81 -4.37
N LEU A 285 -14.19 6.94 -3.83
CA LEU A 285 -14.92 7.22 -2.58
C LEU A 285 -13.96 7.44 -1.40
N LEU A 286 -12.86 6.68 -1.34
CA LEU A 286 -11.84 6.87 -0.31
C LEU A 286 -11.15 8.24 -0.41
N VAL A 287 -10.90 8.72 -1.62
CA VAL A 287 -10.32 10.05 -1.86
C VAL A 287 -11.29 11.15 -1.41
N GLY A 288 -12.58 10.99 -1.72
CA GLY A 288 -13.62 11.97 -1.41
C GLY A 288 -14.08 11.97 0.06
N SER A 289 -13.77 10.94 0.86
CA SER A 289 -14.24 10.86 2.24
C SER A 289 -13.54 11.89 3.15
N LYS A 290 -14.33 12.56 4.00
CA LYS A 290 -13.80 13.54 4.97
C LYS A 290 -12.94 12.84 6.02
N PRO A 291 -11.82 13.45 6.45
CA PRO A 291 -11.03 12.93 7.57
C PRO A 291 -11.89 12.84 8.83
N VAL A 292 -11.85 11.72 9.52
CA VAL A 292 -12.44 11.64 10.86
C VAL A 292 -11.41 12.19 11.84
N PRO A 293 -11.76 13.15 12.70
CA PRO A 293 -10.85 13.66 13.72
C PRO A 293 -10.28 12.52 14.55
N ALA A 294 -8.99 12.56 14.82
CA ALA A 294 -8.37 11.61 15.75
C ALA A 294 -9.14 11.66 17.07
N ALA A 295 -9.36 10.50 17.72
CA ALA A 295 -9.89 10.50 19.07
C ALA A 295 -8.96 11.35 19.93
N GLU A 296 -9.52 12.32 20.66
CA GLU A 296 -8.75 12.97 21.72
C GLU A 296 -8.07 11.90 22.57
N PRO A 297 -6.76 12.04 22.85
CA PRO A 297 -6.11 11.12 23.75
C PRO A 297 -6.96 11.06 25.02
N VAL A 298 -7.44 9.86 25.38
CA VAL A 298 -8.10 9.67 26.67
C VAL A 298 -7.15 10.28 27.68
N PRO A 299 -7.59 11.31 28.45
CA PRO A 299 -6.73 11.92 29.45
C PRO A 299 -6.17 10.77 30.25
N ALA A 300 -4.84 10.66 30.33
CA ALA A 300 -4.18 9.67 31.17
C ALA A 300 -4.90 9.77 32.51
N ALA A 301 -5.50 8.63 32.94
CA ALA A 301 -6.30 8.59 34.13
C ALA A 301 -5.59 9.43 35.16
N ALA A 302 -6.27 10.51 35.62
CA ALA A 302 -5.71 11.51 36.50
C ALA A 302 -4.84 10.76 37.49
N GLU A 303 -3.55 11.07 37.54
CA GLU A 303 -2.60 10.48 38.47
C GLU A 303 -3.33 10.32 39.78
N ALA A 304 -3.42 9.07 40.26
CA ALA A 304 -4.04 8.79 41.55
C ALA A 304 -3.49 9.81 42.54
N PRO A 305 -4.35 10.50 43.32
CA PRO A 305 -3.89 11.56 44.20
C PRO A 305 -2.68 11.04 44.96
N SER A 306 -1.56 11.71 44.81
CA SER A 306 -0.34 11.40 45.52
C SER A 306 -0.69 11.17 47.01
N THR A 307 -0.38 9.97 47.51
CA THR A 307 -0.50 9.63 48.91
C THR A 307 0.03 10.81 49.71
N PRO A 308 -0.76 11.39 50.64
CA PRO A 308 -0.30 12.49 51.45
C PRO A 308 0.99 12.11 52.18
N ASP A 309 1.96 12.97 52.16
CA ASP A 309 3.23 12.81 52.87
C ASP A 309 2.96 12.36 54.30
N PRO A 310 3.72 11.40 54.83
CA PRO A 310 3.57 10.96 56.21
C PRO A 310 3.79 12.16 57.14
N VAL A 311 2.76 12.47 57.93
CA VAL A 311 2.80 13.52 58.97
C VAL A 311 3.99 13.25 59.89
N PRO A 312 4.90 14.16 60.10
CA PRO A 312 6.01 13.97 61.03
C PRO A 312 5.47 13.74 62.40
N GLY A 313 5.80 12.58 63.01
CA GLY A 313 5.42 12.22 64.36
C GLY A 313 5.93 13.24 65.37
N PRO A 314 5.19 13.48 66.50
CA PRO A 314 5.59 14.38 67.55
C PRO A 314 6.91 13.91 68.17
N GLY A 315 7.90 14.81 68.15
CA GLY A 315 9.21 14.60 68.74
C GLY A 315 9.09 14.25 70.22
N THR A 316 9.72 13.12 70.60
CA THR A 316 10.00 12.79 72.02
C THR A 316 11.09 13.73 72.51
N ALA A 317 10.73 14.53 73.53
CA ALA A 317 11.66 15.31 74.36
C ALA A 317 12.46 14.39 75.27
#